data_aca801812652d15f5e67f4e2d20d3cf3
#
_entry.id   aca801812652d15f5e67f4e2d20d3cf3
#
_cell.length_a   1.000
_cell.length_b   1.000
_cell.length_c   1.000
_cell.angle_alpha   90.00
_cell.angle_beta   90.00
_cell.angle_gamma   90.00
#
_symmetry.space_group_name_H-M   'P 1'
#
loop_
_entity.id
_entity.type
_entity.pdbx_description
1 polymer ?
#
loop_
_entity_poly.entity_id
_entity_poly.type
_entity_poly.pdbx_seq_one_letter_code
_entity_poly.pdbx_strand_id
1 'polypeptide(L)'
;MEVLLIKALMFGGAFNPPTIAHIQLAEYAKKMTKSDVVIFVPTKMTYIKNDQQKDFAFNDEVRYEMLQKIASTREWMVVSDFEIKAETQPRTYMTLLHLKDEGYACKLLFGSDKLKELKTGWMYMKEITEQFGIVCMKRSNADFQSIMDNNPYIKSISSYIEMIDTPDDFQMISSSIVRHLFDEGKYEEIDSLIPEELNGLRNYTKDDTL
;
A
#
# COMPACT_ATOMS: atom_id res chain seq x y z
N MET A 1 3.29 -28.94 -17.42
CA MET A 1 3.83 -27.59 -17.74
C MET A 1 3.75 -26.78 -16.46
N GLU A 2 4.89 -26.45 -15.86
CA GLU A 2 4.93 -25.63 -14.65
C GLU A 2 4.53 -24.21 -15.06
N VAL A 3 3.46 -23.68 -14.48
CA VAL A 3 3.02 -22.30 -14.73
C VAL A 3 4.02 -21.40 -14.03
N LEU A 4 4.80 -20.65 -14.80
CA LEU A 4 5.74 -19.67 -14.26
C LEU A 4 4.92 -18.50 -13.66
N LEU A 5 4.87 -18.43 -12.34
CA LEU A 5 4.19 -17.33 -11.66
C LEU A 5 5.02 -16.04 -11.72
N ILE A 6 4.36 -14.90 -11.90
CA ILE A 6 5.00 -13.58 -11.87
C ILE A 6 5.31 -13.22 -10.41
N LYS A 7 6.56 -12.93 -10.10
CA LYS A 7 6.95 -12.49 -8.76
C LYS A 7 6.41 -11.09 -8.49
N ALA A 8 5.58 -10.94 -7.46
CA ALA A 8 4.90 -9.70 -7.17
C ALA A 8 5.02 -9.29 -5.71
N LEU A 9 4.92 -7.98 -5.46
CA LEU A 9 4.63 -7.43 -4.15
C LEU A 9 3.19 -6.92 -4.15
N MET A 10 2.37 -7.36 -3.19
CA MET A 10 1.05 -6.79 -2.95
C MET A 10 1.20 -5.59 -2.01
N PHE A 11 0.89 -4.40 -2.50
CA PHE A 11 0.93 -3.17 -1.73
C PHE A 11 -0.49 -2.62 -1.54
N GLY A 12 -1.08 -2.96 -0.38
CA GLY A 12 -2.41 -2.50 0.00
C GLY A 12 -2.36 -1.15 0.72
N GLY A 13 -3.33 -0.28 0.45
CA GLY A 13 -3.40 1.02 1.11
C GLY A 13 -4.60 1.86 0.71
N ALA A 14 -4.86 2.92 1.49
CA ALA A 14 -5.92 3.87 1.16
C ALA A 14 -5.64 4.65 -0.14
N PHE A 15 -4.35 5.00 -0.41
CA PHE A 15 -3.93 5.83 -1.54
C PHE A 15 -4.84 7.05 -1.74
N ASN A 16 -4.97 7.85 -0.70
CA ASN A 16 -5.98 8.89 -0.59
C ASN A 16 -5.38 10.30 -0.39
N PRO A 17 -4.83 10.93 -1.46
CA PRO A 17 -4.51 10.35 -2.76
C PRO A 17 -3.19 9.56 -2.77
N PRO A 18 -2.82 8.88 -3.88
CA PRO A 18 -1.47 8.38 -4.10
C PRO A 18 -0.46 9.52 -4.07
N THR A 19 0.72 9.29 -3.49
CA THR A 19 1.81 10.29 -3.40
C THR A 19 3.09 9.77 -4.07
N ILE A 20 4.02 10.66 -4.38
CA ILE A 20 5.34 10.29 -4.89
C ILE A 20 6.00 9.27 -3.97
N ALA A 21 5.89 9.43 -2.64
CA ALA A 21 6.47 8.48 -1.69
C ALA A 21 5.91 7.05 -1.83
N HIS A 22 4.61 6.87 -2.11
CA HIS A 22 4.06 5.54 -2.35
C HIS A 22 4.72 4.88 -3.56
N ILE A 23 4.91 5.63 -4.64
CA ILE A 23 5.46 5.11 -5.89
C ILE A 23 6.95 4.78 -5.73
N GLN A 24 7.72 5.71 -5.18
CA GLN A 24 9.16 5.54 -4.96
C GLN A 24 9.46 4.38 -4.00
N LEU A 25 8.70 4.26 -2.89
CA LEU A 25 8.84 3.15 -1.94
C LEU A 25 8.51 1.80 -2.59
N ALA A 26 7.45 1.74 -3.41
CA ALA A 26 7.07 0.54 -4.12
C ALA A 26 8.13 0.11 -5.13
N GLU A 27 8.65 1.04 -5.92
CA GLU A 27 9.72 0.80 -6.90
C GLU A 27 11.02 0.34 -6.21
N TYR A 28 11.37 1.00 -5.11
CA TYR A 28 12.52 0.62 -4.29
C TYR A 28 12.38 -0.80 -3.73
N ALA A 29 11.23 -1.12 -3.14
CA ALA A 29 10.96 -2.46 -2.62
C ALA A 29 11.01 -3.52 -3.73
N LYS A 30 10.42 -3.24 -4.89
CA LYS A 30 10.50 -4.11 -6.08
C LYS A 30 11.96 -4.42 -6.44
N LYS A 31 12.81 -3.38 -6.52
CA LYS A 31 14.23 -3.52 -6.86
C LYS A 31 14.97 -4.37 -5.84
N MET A 32 14.76 -4.11 -4.55
CA MET A 32 15.44 -4.81 -3.46
C MET A 32 15.05 -6.29 -3.39
N THR A 33 13.79 -6.63 -3.63
CA THR A 33 13.28 -8.02 -3.59
C THR A 33 13.43 -8.75 -4.93
N LYS A 34 13.86 -8.07 -5.98
CA LYS A 34 13.90 -8.60 -7.36
C LYS A 34 12.54 -9.15 -7.80
N SER A 35 11.47 -8.45 -7.43
CA SER A 35 10.13 -8.74 -7.89
C SER A 35 9.92 -8.18 -9.31
N ASP A 36 9.05 -8.81 -10.10
CA ASP A 36 8.76 -8.37 -11.46
C ASP A 36 7.84 -7.15 -11.44
N VAL A 37 6.83 -7.18 -10.57
CA VAL A 37 5.80 -6.12 -10.46
C VAL A 37 5.46 -5.79 -9.01
N VAL A 38 4.83 -4.62 -8.81
CA VAL A 38 4.12 -4.27 -7.58
C VAL A 38 2.65 -4.07 -7.91
N ILE A 39 1.78 -4.77 -7.18
CA ILE A 39 0.34 -4.69 -7.34
C ILE A 39 -0.21 -3.76 -6.27
N PHE A 40 -0.68 -2.59 -6.69
CA PHE A 40 -1.36 -1.62 -5.83
C PHE A 40 -2.81 -2.04 -5.65
N VAL A 41 -3.23 -2.19 -4.40
CA VAL A 41 -4.58 -2.61 -4.05
C VAL A 41 -5.23 -1.52 -3.20
N PRO A 42 -6.05 -0.64 -3.82
CA PRO A 42 -6.73 0.41 -3.07
C PRO A 42 -7.80 -0.19 -2.15
N THR A 43 -7.74 0.19 -0.89
CA THR A 43 -8.69 -0.24 0.15
C THR A 43 -10.05 0.41 -0.08
N LYS A 44 -11.13 -0.33 0.18
CA LYS A 44 -12.51 0.15 0.04
C LYS A 44 -12.78 1.37 0.93
N MET A 45 -13.48 2.38 0.40
CA MET A 45 -13.69 3.64 1.11
C MET A 45 -14.51 3.48 2.39
N THR A 46 -15.50 2.61 2.40
CA THR A 46 -16.27 2.32 3.62
C THR A 46 -15.39 1.88 4.79
N TYR A 47 -14.32 1.11 4.49
CA TYR A 47 -13.32 0.73 5.50
C TYR A 47 -12.46 1.93 5.92
N ILE A 48 -12.07 2.79 4.97
CA ILE A 48 -11.29 4.00 5.27
C ILE A 48 -12.04 4.91 6.24
N LYS A 49 -13.34 5.09 6.03
CA LYS A 49 -14.19 5.94 6.90
C LYS A 49 -14.48 5.30 8.25
N ASN A 50 -14.97 4.07 8.23
CA ASN A 50 -15.51 3.43 9.43
C ASN A 50 -14.42 2.88 10.35
N ASP A 51 -13.39 2.25 9.79
CA ASP A 51 -12.36 1.56 10.56
C ASP A 51 -11.09 2.40 10.73
N GLN A 52 -10.73 3.24 9.73
CA GLN A 52 -9.59 4.15 9.85
C GLN A 52 -9.97 5.56 10.32
N GLN A 53 -11.27 5.86 10.51
CA GLN A 53 -11.81 7.12 11.03
C GLN A 53 -11.24 8.36 10.33
N LYS A 54 -11.16 8.33 8.99
CA LYS A 54 -10.70 9.46 8.19
C LYS A 54 -11.89 10.25 7.69
N ASP A 55 -11.94 11.54 8.03
CA ASP A 55 -13.05 12.44 7.69
C ASP A 55 -13.16 12.75 6.19
N PHE A 56 -12.03 12.66 5.46
CA PHE A 56 -11.94 12.91 4.03
C PHE A 56 -11.38 11.70 3.28
N ALA A 57 -12.09 11.26 2.24
CA ALA A 57 -11.58 10.29 1.29
C ALA A 57 -12.14 10.57 -0.10
N PHE A 58 -11.28 10.53 -1.12
CA PHE A 58 -11.74 10.36 -2.50
C PHE A 58 -12.48 9.02 -2.62
N ASN A 59 -13.54 8.98 -3.46
CA ASN A 59 -14.30 7.76 -3.66
C ASN A 59 -13.44 6.64 -4.29
N ASP A 60 -13.95 5.42 -4.29
CA ASP A 60 -13.21 4.24 -4.74
C ASP A 60 -12.78 4.37 -6.21
N GLU A 61 -13.68 4.84 -7.07
CA GLU A 61 -13.45 5.01 -8.50
C GLU A 61 -12.33 6.04 -8.76
N VAL A 62 -12.38 7.20 -8.11
CA VAL A 62 -11.37 8.26 -8.27
C VAL A 62 -9.99 7.77 -7.84
N ARG A 63 -9.88 7.07 -6.71
CA ARG A 63 -8.58 6.56 -6.24
C ARG A 63 -8.03 5.47 -7.16
N TYR A 64 -8.91 4.64 -7.70
CA TYR A 64 -8.55 3.65 -8.69
C TYR A 64 -8.06 4.29 -9.99
N GLU A 65 -8.79 5.26 -10.53
CA GLU A 65 -8.40 6.02 -11.72
C GLU A 65 -7.05 6.73 -11.54
N MET A 66 -6.82 7.35 -10.37
CA MET A 66 -5.53 7.95 -10.04
C MET A 66 -4.38 6.93 -10.15
N LEU A 67 -4.56 5.75 -9.55
CA LEU A 67 -3.56 4.69 -9.62
C LEU A 67 -3.38 4.15 -11.05
N GLN A 68 -4.45 4.03 -11.82
CA GLN A 68 -4.41 3.61 -13.23
C GLN A 68 -3.63 4.59 -14.10
N LYS A 69 -3.87 5.90 -13.92
CA LYS A 69 -3.10 6.95 -14.62
C LYS A 69 -1.61 6.83 -14.33
N ILE A 70 -1.23 6.64 -13.05
CA ILE A 70 0.16 6.45 -12.65
C ILE A 70 0.74 5.17 -13.27
N ALA A 71 -0.02 4.08 -13.28
CA ALA A 71 0.42 2.80 -13.82
C ALA A 71 0.61 2.83 -15.35
N SER A 72 -0.12 3.70 -16.07
CA SER A 72 -0.04 3.79 -17.53
C SER A 72 1.36 4.13 -18.08
N THR A 73 2.23 4.70 -17.25
CA THR A 73 3.61 5.06 -17.60
C THR A 73 4.66 4.15 -16.96
N ARG A 74 4.24 3.08 -16.25
CA ARG A 74 5.12 2.20 -15.45
C ARG A 74 4.76 0.73 -15.65
N GLU A 75 5.47 0.04 -16.51
CA GLU A 75 5.24 -1.39 -16.82
C GLU A 75 5.28 -2.31 -15.57
N TRP A 76 6.01 -1.91 -14.53
CA TRP A 76 6.14 -2.67 -13.30
C TRP A 76 4.99 -2.46 -12.31
N MET A 77 4.11 -1.49 -12.55
CA MET A 77 3.00 -1.14 -11.65
C MET A 77 1.70 -1.73 -12.18
N VAL A 78 1.08 -2.58 -11.37
CA VAL A 78 -0.24 -3.17 -11.63
C VAL A 78 -1.22 -2.61 -10.61
N VAL A 79 -2.47 -2.42 -10.99
CA VAL A 79 -3.53 -1.95 -10.07
C VAL A 79 -4.65 -2.98 -10.06
N SER A 80 -4.97 -3.50 -8.88
CA SER A 80 -6.09 -4.43 -8.68
C SER A 80 -7.30 -3.68 -8.11
N ASP A 81 -8.45 -3.91 -8.68
CA ASP A 81 -9.74 -3.37 -8.22
C ASP A 81 -10.51 -4.35 -7.31
N PHE A 82 -9.90 -5.47 -6.95
CA PHE A 82 -10.55 -6.54 -6.21
C PHE A 82 -11.20 -6.06 -4.92
N GLU A 83 -10.48 -5.29 -4.09
CA GLU A 83 -11.02 -4.83 -2.80
C GLU A 83 -12.13 -3.79 -2.96
N ILE A 84 -11.99 -2.86 -3.91
CA ILE A 84 -13.02 -1.81 -4.12
C ILE A 84 -14.30 -2.36 -4.77
N LYS A 85 -14.22 -3.41 -5.59
CA LYS A 85 -15.38 -4.06 -6.19
C LYS A 85 -16.12 -5.02 -5.25
N ALA A 86 -15.48 -5.45 -4.18
CA ALA A 86 -16.11 -6.33 -3.20
C ALA A 86 -17.27 -5.63 -2.48
N GLU A 87 -18.30 -6.36 -2.05
CA GLU A 87 -19.41 -5.80 -1.26
C GLU A 87 -18.91 -5.21 0.08
N THR A 88 -18.01 -5.91 0.74
CA THR A 88 -17.35 -5.48 1.97
C THR A 88 -15.84 -5.58 1.81
N GLN A 89 -15.08 -4.85 2.65
CA GLN A 89 -13.62 -4.91 2.63
C GLN A 89 -13.13 -6.35 2.84
N PRO A 90 -12.46 -6.98 1.86
CA PRO A 90 -11.89 -8.31 2.03
C PRO A 90 -10.74 -8.31 3.07
N ARG A 91 -10.51 -9.45 3.68
CA ARG A 91 -9.29 -9.65 4.47
C ARG A 91 -8.09 -9.79 3.55
N THR A 92 -6.94 -9.26 3.95
CA THR A 92 -5.69 -9.30 3.18
C THR A 92 -5.34 -10.68 2.64
N TYR A 93 -5.62 -11.74 3.41
CA TYR A 93 -5.41 -13.12 2.97
C TYR A 93 -6.26 -13.48 1.74
N MET A 94 -7.51 -13.02 1.68
CA MET A 94 -8.39 -13.27 0.52
C MET A 94 -7.90 -12.53 -0.72
N THR A 95 -7.40 -11.31 -0.55
CA THR A 95 -6.78 -10.55 -1.65
C THR A 95 -5.53 -11.26 -2.19
N LEU A 96 -4.68 -11.78 -1.30
CA LEU A 96 -3.49 -12.55 -1.70
C LEU A 96 -3.85 -13.85 -2.43
N LEU A 97 -4.90 -14.57 -2.01
CA LEU A 97 -5.39 -15.75 -2.70
C LEU A 97 -5.91 -15.40 -4.09
N HIS A 98 -6.70 -14.34 -4.22
CA HIS A 98 -7.18 -13.85 -5.52
C HIS A 98 -6.03 -13.55 -6.48
N LEU A 99 -5.02 -12.80 -6.03
CA LEU A 99 -3.85 -12.48 -6.85
C LEU A 99 -3.03 -13.75 -7.23
N LYS A 100 -2.98 -14.74 -6.34
CA LYS A 100 -2.36 -16.04 -6.66
C LYS A 100 -3.11 -16.77 -7.77
N ASP A 101 -4.44 -16.75 -7.74
CA ASP A 101 -5.29 -17.34 -8.79
C ASP A 101 -5.13 -16.61 -10.12
N GLU A 102 -4.79 -15.32 -10.12
CA GLU A 102 -4.43 -14.53 -11.30
C GLU A 102 -3.00 -14.81 -11.82
N GLY A 103 -2.23 -15.69 -11.17
CA GLY A 103 -0.90 -16.10 -11.63
C GLY A 103 0.26 -15.34 -10.98
N TYR A 104 0.05 -14.67 -9.86
CA TYR A 104 1.10 -13.95 -9.14
C TYR A 104 1.63 -14.74 -7.94
N ALA A 105 2.95 -14.78 -7.79
CA ALA A 105 3.63 -15.20 -6.55
C ALA A 105 3.86 -13.98 -5.67
N CYS A 106 2.86 -13.61 -4.87
CA CYS A 106 2.87 -12.40 -4.07
C CYS A 106 3.61 -12.58 -2.73
N LYS A 107 4.33 -11.51 -2.31
CA LYS A 107 4.63 -11.21 -0.91
C LYS A 107 3.84 -9.97 -0.48
N LEU A 108 3.41 -9.91 0.78
CA LEU A 108 2.71 -8.74 1.33
C LEU A 108 3.73 -7.63 1.65
N LEU A 109 3.55 -6.44 1.06
CA LEU A 109 4.40 -5.26 1.26
C LEU A 109 3.72 -4.24 2.18
N PHE A 110 4.40 -3.82 3.25
CA PHE A 110 3.95 -2.73 4.12
C PHE A 110 5.11 -2.02 4.85
N GLY A 111 4.83 -0.88 5.48
CA GLY A 111 5.78 -0.15 6.31
C GLY A 111 5.83 -0.66 7.76
N SER A 112 6.95 -0.45 8.45
CA SER A 112 7.19 -0.92 9.83
C SER A 112 6.19 -0.40 10.88
N ASP A 113 5.46 0.67 10.58
CA ASP A 113 4.34 1.16 11.39
C ASP A 113 3.24 0.08 11.58
N LYS A 114 3.04 -0.77 10.57
CA LYS A 114 2.06 -1.86 10.61
C LYS A 114 2.50 -3.07 11.44
N LEU A 115 3.78 -3.26 11.70
CA LEU A 115 4.26 -4.38 12.51
C LEU A 115 3.62 -4.43 13.90
N LYS A 116 3.40 -3.29 14.52
CA LYS A 116 2.81 -3.19 15.86
C LYS A 116 1.34 -3.64 15.87
N GLU A 117 0.66 -3.53 14.73
CA GLU A 117 -0.75 -3.88 14.57
C GLU A 117 -0.96 -5.38 14.30
N LEU A 118 0.06 -6.12 13.86
CA LEU A 118 -0.08 -7.52 13.40
C LEU A 118 -0.68 -8.46 14.45
N LYS A 119 -0.41 -8.22 15.73
CA LYS A 119 -0.91 -9.09 16.82
C LYS A 119 -2.42 -8.98 17.05
N THR A 120 -3.01 -7.81 16.83
CA THR A 120 -4.37 -7.49 17.29
C THR A 120 -5.35 -7.20 16.16
N GLY A 121 -4.87 -6.80 14.97
CA GLY A 121 -5.71 -6.31 13.89
C GLY A 121 -5.76 -7.20 12.64
N TRP A 122 -4.87 -8.18 12.51
CA TRP A 122 -4.74 -8.94 11.27
C TRP A 122 -5.18 -10.40 11.43
N MET A 123 -6.30 -10.73 10.79
CA MET A 123 -6.74 -12.13 10.68
C MET A 123 -5.89 -12.89 9.65
N TYR A 124 -5.75 -14.18 9.83
CA TYR A 124 -5.02 -15.09 8.91
C TYR A 124 -3.52 -14.78 8.80
N MET A 125 -2.91 -14.16 9.83
CA MET A 125 -1.51 -13.77 9.77
C MET A 125 -0.57 -14.98 9.62
N LYS A 126 -0.92 -16.12 10.23
CA LYS A 126 -0.16 -17.37 10.08
C LYS A 126 -0.17 -17.83 8.62
N GLU A 127 -1.33 -17.87 8.00
CA GLU A 127 -1.52 -18.28 6.61
C GLU A 127 -0.78 -17.31 5.66
N ILE A 128 -0.87 -16.00 5.93
CA ILE A 128 -0.17 -14.98 5.14
C ILE A 128 1.34 -15.21 5.21
N THR A 129 1.90 -15.39 6.41
CA THR A 129 3.34 -15.55 6.58
C THR A 129 3.86 -16.86 5.96
N GLU A 130 3.20 -17.98 6.21
CA GLU A 130 3.63 -19.30 5.75
C GLU A 130 3.46 -19.49 4.24
N GLN A 131 2.41 -18.91 3.62
CA GLN A 131 2.10 -19.14 2.20
C GLN A 131 2.63 -18.06 1.27
N PHE A 132 2.76 -16.83 1.74
CA PHE A 132 3.12 -15.68 0.91
C PHE A 132 4.41 -14.98 1.38
N GLY A 133 4.61 -14.85 2.68
CA GLY A 133 5.70 -14.07 3.26
C GLY A 133 5.40 -12.57 3.26
N ILE A 134 6.26 -11.84 3.97
CA ILE A 134 6.12 -10.39 4.18
C ILE A 134 7.40 -9.69 3.78
N VAL A 135 7.25 -8.54 3.14
CA VAL A 135 8.31 -7.54 2.93
C VAL A 135 7.93 -6.31 3.75
N CYS A 136 8.80 -5.96 4.71
CA CYS A 136 8.57 -4.83 5.60
C CYS A 136 9.60 -3.74 5.33
N MET A 137 9.11 -2.55 4.93
CA MET A 137 9.92 -1.37 4.73
C MET A 137 10.15 -0.67 6.08
N LYS A 138 11.41 -0.58 6.48
CA LYS A 138 11.80 0.11 7.71
C LYS A 138 11.68 1.62 7.51
N ARG A 139 10.79 2.26 8.25
CA ARG A 139 10.69 3.72 8.31
C ARG A 139 11.49 4.25 9.47
N SER A 140 12.40 5.22 9.22
CA SER A 140 13.23 5.91 10.23
C SER A 140 13.64 5.03 11.43
N ASN A 141 13.71 5.53 12.61
CA ASN A 141 14.20 4.89 13.84
C ASN A 141 13.43 3.65 14.37
N ALA A 142 12.66 2.95 13.51
CA ALA A 142 12.05 1.69 13.92
C ALA A 142 13.14 0.63 14.10
N ASP A 143 13.56 0.43 15.32
CA ASP A 143 14.43 -0.68 15.69
C ASP A 143 13.62 -1.99 15.65
N PHE A 144 13.79 -2.73 14.56
CA PHE A 144 13.11 -4.02 14.36
C PHE A 144 13.48 -5.01 15.46
N GLN A 145 14.72 -4.99 15.94
CA GLN A 145 15.14 -5.84 17.04
C GLN A 145 14.34 -5.53 18.31
N SER A 146 14.18 -4.25 18.63
CA SER A 146 13.36 -3.83 19.76
C SER A 146 11.88 -4.24 19.61
N ILE A 147 11.34 -4.17 18.37
CA ILE A 147 9.97 -4.65 18.11
C ILE A 147 9.84 -6.15 18.36
N MET A 148 10.81 -6.96 17.89
CA MET A 148 10.84 -8.41 18.13
C MET A 148 10.98 -8.75 19.61
N ASP A 149 11.87 -8.06 20.33
CA ASP A 149 12.15 -8.33 21.73
C ASP A 149 10.94 -8.02 22.62
N ASN A 150 10.15 -7.02 22.24
CA ASN A 150 8.94 -6.62 22.96
C ASN A 150 7.65 -7.30 22.46
N ASN A 151 7.70 -8.07 21.37
CA ASN A 151 6.55 -8.75 20.81
C ASN A 151 6.85 -10.20 20.42
N PRO A 152 6.57 -11.17 21.34
CA PRO A 152 6.83 -12.59 21.11
C PRO A 152 6.15 -13.14 19.83
N TYR A 153 5.01 -12.57 19.42
CA TYR A 153 4.34 -12.97 18.19
C TYR A 153 5.16 -12.58 16.96
N ILE A 154 5.62 -11.33 16.87
CA ILE A 154 6.48 -10.88 15.75
C ILE A 154 7.76 -11.70 15.72
N LYS A 155 8.34 -11.99 16.88
CA LYS A 155 9.52 -12.87 16.99
C LYS A 155 9.25 -14.25 16.41
N SER A 156 8.07 -14.82 16.65
CA SER A 156 7.72 -16.17 16.15
C SER A 156 7.57 -16.24 14.64
N ILE A 157 7.22 -15.13 13.97
CA ILE A 157 7.04 -15.06 12.51
C ILE A 157 8.19 -14.35 11.81
N SER A 158 9.24 -13.96 12.51
CA SER A 158 10.35 -13.12 11.98
C SER A 158 11.06 -13.76 10.78
N SER A 159 11.15 -15.09 10.71
CA SER A 159 11.75 -15.82 9.58
C SER A 159 10.98 -15.65 8.26
N TYR A 160 9.74 -15.21 8.33
CA TYR A 160 8.89 -14.94 7.14
C TYR A 160 8.86 -13.46 6.77
N ILE A 161 9.58 -12.61 7.52
CA ILE A 161 9.61 -11.15 7.31
C ILE A 161 10.97 -10.76 6.73
N GLU A 162 10.97 -10.34 5.47
CA GLU A 162 12.10 -9.72 4.81
C GLU A 162 12.10 -8.21 5.11
N MET A 163 13.11 -7.74 5.85
CA MET A 163 13.26 -6.32 6.17
C MET A 163 14.05 -5.60 5.09
N ILE A 164 13.53 -4.44 4.67
CA ILE A 164 14.21 -3.55 3.73
C ILE A 164 14.44 -2.21 4.43
N ASP A 165 15.70 -1.75 4.49
CA ASP A 165 16.00 -0.37 4.91
C ASP A 165 15.55 0.61 3.82
N THR A 166 14.72 1.58 4.19
CA THR A 166 14.24 2.59 3.24
C THR A 166 15.08 3.87 3.34
N PRO A 167 15.39 4.53 2.21
CA PRO A 167 16.03 5.83 2.21
C PRO A 167 15.23 6.87 3.01
N ASP A 168 15.92 7.73 3.75
CA ASP A 168 15.29 8.73 4.62
C ASP A 168 14.47 9.77 3.83
N ASP A 169 14.84 10.05 2.60
CA ASP A 169 14.20 11.04 1.71
C ASP A 169 12.70 10.73 1.43
N PHE A 170 12.27 9.47 1.58
CA PHE A 170 10.90 9.06 1.29
C PHE A 170 9.92 9.26 2.47
N GLN A 171 10.40 9.71 3.62
CA GLN A 171 9.63 9.71 4.87
C GLN A 171 8.76 10.95 5.06
N MET A 172 9.05 12.04 4.37
CA MET A 172 8.42 13.35 4.59
C MET A 172 7.07 13.53 3.90
N ILE A 173 6.75 12.69 2.92
CA ILE A 173 5.54 12.86 2.08
C ILE A 173 4.46 11.88 2.50
N SER A 174 3.28 12.41 2.86
CA SER A 174 2.12 11.58 3.21
C SER A 174 0.83 12.11 2.56
N SER A 175 -0.13 11.19 2.33
CA SER A 175 -1.46 11.58 1.85
C SER A 175 -2.17 12.56 2.80
N SER A 176 -1.86 12.54 4.09
CA SER A 176 -2.46 13.48 5.07
C SER A 176 -2.02 14.92 4.82
N ILE A 177 -0.74 15.13 4.46
CA ILE A 177 -0.24 16.45 4.08
C ILE A 177 -0.95 16.92 2.81
N VAL A 178 -1.05 16.05 1.79
CA VAL A 178 -1.73 16.39 0.53
C VAL A 178 -3.19 16.79 0.77
N ARG A 179 -3.92 16.03 1.59
CA ARG A 179 -5.32 16.37 1.91
C ARG A 179 -5.45 17.71 2.65
N HIS A 180 -4.56 17.99 3.59
CA HIS A 180 -4.53 19.27 4.29
C HIS A 180 -4.31 20.44 3.34
N LEU A 181 -3.33 20.33 2.44
CA LEU A 181 -3.09 21.35 1.40
C LEU A 181 -4.25 21.49 0.44
N PHE A 182 -4.93 20.39 0.11
CA PHE A 182 -6.13 20.40 -0.73
C PHE A 182 -7.28 21.17 -0.07
N ASP A 183 -7.53 20.94 1.23
CA ASP A 183 -8.55 21.66 2.00
C ASP A 183 -8.24 23.17 2.12
N GLU A 184 -6.95 23.52 2.14
CA GLU A 184 -6.49 24.93 2.17
C GLU A 184 -6.43 25.59 0.79
N GLY A 185 -6.69 24.84 -0.30
CA GLY A 185 -6.60 25.35 -1.68
C GLY A 185 -5.17 25.61 -2.19
N LYS A 186 -4.16 25.02 -1.54
CA LYS A 186 -2.73 25.19 -1.85
C LYS A 186 -2.26 24.21 -2.93
N TYR A 187 -2.86 24.28 -4.10
CA TYR A 187 -2.67 23.28 -5.16
C TYR A 187 -1.24 23.25 -5.73
N GLU A 188 -0.54 24.41 -5.78
CA GLU A 188 0.84 24.48 -6.28
C GLU A 188 1.82 23.69 -5.37
N GLU A 189 1.55 23.64 -4.06
CA GLU A 189 2.36 22.86 -3.11
C GLU A 189 2.10 21.35 -3.27
N ILE A 190 0.88 20.98 -3.66
CA ILE A 190 0.47 19.58 -3.88
C ILE A 190 1.22 18.97 -5.06
N ASP A 191 1.42 19.70 -6.15
CA ASP A 191 2.04 19.19 -7.38
C ASP A 191 3.45 18.61 -7.14
N SER A 192 4.15 19.07 -6.12
CA SER A 192 5.46 18.54 -5.72
C SER A 192 5.38 17.24 -4.88
N LEU A 193 4.19 16.86 -4.40
CA LEU A 193 3.97 15.73 -3.49
C LEU A 193 3.28 14.54 -4.16
N ILE A 194 2.72 14.74 -5.34
CA ILE A 194 1.97 13.73 -6.13
C ILE A 194 2.72 13.41 -7.43
N PRO A 195 2.53 12.21 -8.00
CA PRO A 195 3.03 11.89 -9.33
C PRO A 195 2.52 12.86 -10.39
N GLU A 196 3.38 13.17 -11.37
CA GLU A 196 3.08 14.13 -12.46
C GLU A 196 1.82 13.77 -13.27
N GLU A 197 1.48 12.50 -13.36
CA GLU A 197 0.26 12.01 -14.01
C GLU A 197 -1.01 12.50 -13.31
N LEU A 198 -0.89 12.94 -12.07
CA LEU A 198 -1.97 13.52 -11.27
C LEU A 198 -1.94 15.05 -11.23
N ASN A 199 -1.06 15.69 -11.99
CA ASN A 199 -1.05 17.15 -12.11
C ASN A 199 -2.44 17.64 -12.53
N GLY A 200 -2.99 18.57 -11.75
CA GLY A 200 -4.39 18.98 -11.89
C GLY A 200 -5.34 18.32 -10.89
N LEU A 201 -4.83 17.84 -9.74
CA LEU A 201 -5.67 17.34 -8.63
C LEU A 201 -6.79 18.33 -8.23
N ARG A 202 -6.59 19.64 -8.49
CA ARG A 202 -7.60 20.71 -8.38
C ARG A 202 -8.88 20.48 -9.21
N ASN A 203 -8.81 19.62 -10.24
CA ASN A 203 -9.98 19.30 -11.06
C ASN A 203 -10.92 18.30 -10.38
N TYR A 204 -10.43 17.63 -9.32
CA TYR A 204 -11.27 16.82 -8.45
C TYR A 204 -11.97 17.74 -7.46
N THR A 205 -13.28 17.63 -7.37
CA THR A 205 -14.14 18.47 -6.52
C THR A 205 -14.47 17.76 -5.21
N LYS A 206 -15.14 18.47 -4.29
CA LYS A 206 -15.70 17.85 -3.10
C LYS A 206 -16.78 16.80 -3.41
N ASP A 207 -17.36 16.82 -4.59
CA ASP A 207 -18.32 15.81 -5.07
C ASP A 207 -17.62 14.48 -5.43
N ASP A 208 -16.30 14.52 -5.69
CA ASP A 208 -15.44 13.34 -5.88
C ASP A 208 -15.01 12.73 -4.55
N THR A 209 -15.43 13.35 -3.43
CA THR A 209 -15.23 12.93 -2.06
C THR A 209 -16.59 12.68 -1.40
N LEU A 210 -16.63 11.79 -0.47
CA LEU A 210 -17.83 11.58 0.35
C LEU A 210 -17.63 12.08 1.75
#